data_df5fe7176327308740ff5c26ecce3b58
#
_entry.id   df5fe7176327308740ff5c26ecce3b58
#
_cell.length_a   1.000
_cell.length_b   1.000
_cell.length_c   1.000
_cell.angle_alpha   90.00
_cell.angle_beta   90.00
_cell.angle_gamma   90.00
#
_symmetry.space_group_name_H-M   'P 1'
#
loop_
_entity.id
_entity.type
_entity.pdbx_description
1 polymer ?
#
loop_
_entity_poly.entity_id
_entity_poly.type
_entity_poly.pdbx_seq_one_letter_code
_entity_poly.pdbx_strand_id
1 'polypeptide(L)'
;RLLHHIYGRSGIKTRHSVVDDFKSSGSFELFFNGQGATPGTKSRNDTYISKGRQLFVDVANKLMTDSDFDTSDITHLITVSCTGFYAPGPDYDIINSLGLGSSIERYHLGFMGCYAAIPALKLARQLCMADKDATVMVVSVELCTLHFQARPVMDDMISASVFSDGGAGAIVSSKKPANGPYYSLDGFESAITEKGKEDMAWSIGDQGFNMTLSTYVPDILSSELHSFLDPIFEKYNITQDDISLWGIHPGGRAILDKVESTLSLKNDALRASRSVLS
;
A
#
# COMPACT_ATOMS: atom_id res chain seq x y z
N ARG A 1 23.35 -17.04 -8.56
CA ARG A 1 23.05 -16.57 -9.94
C ARG A 1 21.57 -16.25 -10.11
N LEU A 2 20.63 -17.15 -9.71
CA LEU A 2 19.19 -16.92 -9.86
C LEU A 2 18.72 -15.66 -9.11
N LEU A 3 19.04 -15.50 -7.82
CA LEU A 3 18.72 -14.32 -7.04
C LEU A 3 19.21 -13.03 -7.69
N HIS A 4 20.47 -12.97 -8.10
CA HIS A 4 21.00 -11.80 -8.82
C HIS A 4 20.20 -11.45 -10.07
N HIS A 5 19.72 -12.47 -10.79
CA HIS A 5 18.89 -12.27 -11.97
C HIS A 5 17.52 -11.70 -11.61
N ILE A 6 16.85 -12.25 -10.58
CA ILE A 6 15.54 -11.80 -10.11
C ILE A 6 15.64 -10.33 -9.62
N TYR A 7 16.57 -10.05 -8.73
CA TYR A 7 16.77 -8.70 -8.18
C TYR A 7 17.18 -7.69 -9.27
N GLY A 8 18.08 -8.06 -10.18
CA GLY A 8 18.50 -7.19 -11.29
C GLY A 8 17.37 -6.85 -12.26
N ARG A 9 16.33 -7.68 -12.34
CA ARG A 9 15.16 -7.45 -13.19
C ARG A 9 13.99 -6.77 -12.50
N SER A 10 14.01 -6.65 -11.18
CA SER A 10 12.92 -6.03 -10.41
C SER A 10 12.64 -4.57 -10.81
N GLY A 11 13.67 -3.87 -11.30
CA GLY A 11 13.59 -2.42 -11.60
C GLY A 11 13.66 -1.54 -10.34
N ILE A 12 13.92 -2.15 -9.18
CA ILE A 12 13.99 -1.49 -7.87
C ILE A 12 15.44 -1.19 -7.52
N LYS A 13 15.76 0.04 -7.20
CA LYS A 13 17.10 0.48 -6.80
C LYS A 13 17.31 0.37 -5.31
N THR A 14 16.27 0.69 -4.53
CA THR A 14 16.33 0.75 -3.08
C THR A 14 15.10 0.11 -2.47
N ARG A 15 15.27 -0.70 -1.42
CA ARG A 15 14.19 -1.20 -0.58
C ARG A 15 14.39 -0.71 0.84
N HIS A 16 13.33 -0.20 1.43
CA HIS A 16 13.32 0.26 2.80
C HIS A 16 12.84 -0.84 3.74
N SER A 17 13.41 -0.91 4.93
CA SER A 17 13.03 -1.84 5.97
C SER A 17 13.11 -1.16 7.34
N VAL A 18 12.14 -1.46 8.21
CA VAL A 18 12.15 -0.99 9.60
C VAL A 18 13.11 -1.75 10.49
N VAL A 19 13.66 -2.88 10.01
CA VAL A 19 14.68 -3.66 10.71
C VAL A 19 16.04 -3.54 10.03
N ASP A 20 17.09 -3.52 10.83
CA ASP A 20 18.46 -3.34 10.34
C ASP A 20 19.09 -4.63 9.78
N ASP A 21 18.40 -5.75 9.88
CA ASP A 21 18.85 -7.08 9.44
C ASP A 21 19.31 -7.15 7.97
N PHE A 22 18.78 -6.26 7.12
CA PHE A 22 19.13 -6.23 5.69
C PHE A 22 20.26 -5.24 5.35
N LYS A 23 20.80 -4.53 6.35
CA LYS A 23 21.97 -3.64 6.16
C LYS A 23 23.26 -4.43 6.26
N SER A 24 24.25 -4.07 5.46
CA SER A 24 25.57 -4.72 5.44
C SER A 24 26.36 -4.56 6.77
N SER A 25 25.99 -3.57 7.59
CA SER A 25 26.61 -3.27 8.88
C SER A 25 25.59 -3.15 10.00
N GLY A 26 24.40 -3.73 9.82
CA GLY A 26 23.30 -3.65 10.79
C GLY A 26 23.47 -4.59 11.98
N SER A 27 22.73 -4.31 13.04
CA SER A 27 22.47 -5.27 14.10
C SER A 27 21.43 -6.28 13.62
N PHE A 28 21.70 -7.56 13.79
CA PHE A 28 20.74 -8.61 13.45
C PHE A 28 19.71 -8.75 14.55
N GLU A 29 18.55 -8.15 14.35
CA GLU A 29 17.51 -8.07 15.40
C GLU A 29 16.50 -9.20 15.27
N LEU A 30 16.04 -9.51 14.07
CA LEU A 30 14.91 -10.41 13.81
C LEU A 30 15.30 -11.68 13.06
N PHE A 31 15.99 -11.57 11.93
CA PHE A 31 16.22 -12.70 11.00
C PHE A 31 17.58 -13.36 11.15
N PHE A 32 18.63 -12.59 11.42
CA PHE A 32 20.02 -13.07 11.37
C PHE A 32 20.74 -12.98 12.72
N ASN A 33 19.97 -13.07 13.82
CA ASN A 33 20.46 -12.91 15.19
C ASN A 33 21.38 -14.04 15.68
N GLY A 34 21.81 -14.94 14.82
CA GLY A 34 22.72 -16.04 15.15
C GLY A 34 22.09 -17.23 15.88
N GLN A 35 20.81 -17.18 16.18
CA GLN A 35 20.08 -18.26 16.86
C GLN A 35 19.65 -19.39 15.90
N GLY A 36 19.85 -19.22 14.61
CA GLY A 36 19.55 -20.23 13.57
C GLY A 36 18.07 -20.53 13.34
N ALA A 37 17.19 -19.96 14.13
CA ALA A 37 15.74 -20.16 14.01
C ALA A 37 15.08 -19.04 13.21
N THR A 38 14.23 -19.40 12.26
CA THR A 38 13.37 -18.44 11.56
C THR A 38 12.37 -17.83 12.55
N PRO A 39 12.22 -16.49 12.61
CA PRO A 39 11.29 -15.85 13.54
C PRO A 39 9.86 -16.26 13.22
N GLY A 40 9.11 -16.63 14.26
CA GLY A 40 7.69 -16.98 14.17
C GLY A 40 6.81 -15.74 13.96
N THR A 41 5.56 -15.97 13.59
CA THR A 41 4.57 -14.91 13.32
C THR A 41 4.40 -13.96 14.51
N LYS A 42 4.39 -14.48 15.75
CA LYS A 42 4.31 -13.65 16.94
C LYS A 42 5.46 -12.65 17.01
N SER A 43 6.71 -13.09 16.85
CA SER A 43 7.88 -12.24 16.92
C SER A 43 7.87 -11.14 15.83
N ARG A 44 7.42 -11.48 14.62
CA ARG A 44 7.26 -10.54 13.51
C ARG A 44 6.17 -9.51 13.81
N ASN A 45 5.06 -9.96 14.39
CA ASN A 45 3.96 -9.07 14.78
C ASN A 45 4.34 -8.18 15.98
N ASP A 46 5.13 -8.67 16.94
CA ASP A 46 5.67 -7.84 18.02
C ASP A 46 6.57 -6.71 17.46
N THR A 47 7.36 -7.03 16.42
CA THR A 47 8.15 -6.02 15.69
C THR A 47 7.26 -5.05 14.89
N TYR A 48 6.20 -5.56 14.25
CA TYR A 48 5.20 -4.70 13.61
C TYR A 48 4.59 -3.71 14.59
N ILE A 49 4.19 -4.17 15.79
CA ILE A 49 3.63 -3.30 16.82
C ILE A 49 4.64 -2.21 17.23
N SER A 50 5.89 -2.58 17.49
CA SER A 50 6.89 -1.64 17.97
C SER A 50 7.35 -0.63 16.92
N LYS A 51 7.60 -1.07 15.68
CA LYS A 51 8.13 -0.23 14.59
C LYS A 51 7.01 0.41 13.77
N GLY A 52 5.91 -0.31 13.52
CA GLY A 52 4.77 0.18 12.75
C GLY A 52 4.04 1.31 13.45
N ARG A 53 3.85 1.22 14.77
CA ARG A 53 3.28 2.29 15.60
C ARG A 53 3.93 3.64 15.29
N GLN A 54 5.25 3.69 15.32
CA GLN A 54 5.99 4.93 15.07
C GLN A 54 5.79 5.40 13.63
N LEU A 55 5.85 4.49 12.65
CA LEU A 55 5.71 4.86 11.25
C LEU A 55 4.30 5.39 10.92
N PHE A 56 3.24 4.82 11.50
CA PHE A 56 1.88 5.36 11.38
C PHE A 56 1.78 6.78 11.92
N VAL A 57 2.36 7.03 13.09
CA VAL A 57 2.40 8.36 13.70
C VAL A 57 3.24 9.34 12.87
N ASP A 58 4.38 8.91 12.34
CA ASP A 58 5.24 9.77 11.52
C ASP A 58 4.54 10.17 10.21
N VAL A 59 3.85 9.23 9.54
CA VAL A 59 3.06 9.52 8.34
C VAL A 59 1.95 10.52 8.66
N ALA A 60 1.22 10.32 9.76
CA ALA A 60 0.14 11.22 10.17
C ALA A 60 0.67 12.64 10.53
N ASN A 61 1.78 12.72 11.27
CA ASN A 61 2.42 14.00 11.59
C ASN A 61 2.88 14.74 10.32
N LYS A 62 3.53 14.01 9.40
CA LYS A 62 3.98 14.60 8.14
C LYS A 62 2.79 15.10 7.32
N LEU A 63 1.71 14.33 7.26
CA LEU A 63 0.50 14.70 6.54
C LEU A 63 -0.11 15.99 7.12
N MET A 64 -0.18 16.14 8.45
CA MET A 64 -0.63 17.37 9.08
C MET A 64 0.28 18.55 8.79
N THR A 65 1.61 18.33 8.83
CA THR A 65 2.60 19.38 8.53
C THR A 65 2.52 19.86 7.08
N ASP A 66 2.22 18.96 6.15
CA ASP A 66 2.16 19.25 4.71
C ASP A 66 0.79 19.79 4.27
N SER A 67 -0.21 19.82 5.16
CA SER A 67 -1.59 20.24 4.84
C SER A 67 -1.95 21.59 5.46
N ASP A 68 -3.04 22.17 4.96
CA ASP A 68 -3.63 23.41 5.51
C ASP A 68 -4.69 23.13 6.60
N PHE A 69 -4.84 21.86 7.03
CA PHE A 69 -5.81 21.47 8.06
C PHE A 69 -5.16 21.44 9.44
N ASP A 70 -5.91 21.86 10.45
CA ASP A 70 -5.52 21.69 11.85
C ASP A 70 -5.98 20.31 12.39
N THR A 71 -5.37 19.85 13.47
CA THR A 71 -5.77 18.58 14.13
C THR A 71 -7.22 18.61 14.60
N SER A 72 -7.76 19.78 14.95
CA SER A 72 -9.17 19.99 15.32
C SER A 72 -10.14 19.85 14.15
N ASP A 73 -9.68 19.95 12.91
CA ASP A 73 -10.51 19.74 11.73
C ASP A 73 -10.76 18.26 11.44
N ILE A 74 -9.90 17.36 11.91
CA ILE A 74 -9.98 15.93 11.61
C ILE A 74 -11.14 15.31 12.39
N THR A 75 -12.11 14.80 11.66
CA THR A 75 -13.34 14.19 12.20
C THR A 75 -13.30 12.65 12.11
N HIS A 76 -12.58 12.11 11.13
CA HIS A 76 -12.50 10.67 10.87
C HIS A 76 -11.06 10.25 10.61
N LEU A 77 -10.71 9.06 11.06
CA LEU A 77 -9.43 8.43 10.82
C LEU A 77 -9.62 7.03 10.23
N ILE A 78 -9.04 6.79 9.07
CA ILE A 78 -9.01 5.48 8.43
C ILE A 78 -7.54 5.02 8.38
N THR A 79 -7.24 3.91 9.03
CA THR A 79 -5.93 3.25 8.93
C THR A 79 -6.01 2.02 8.04
N VAL A 80 -4.94 1.72 7.32
CA VAL A 80 -4.85 0.61 6.37
C VAL A 80 -3.56 -0.16 6.60
N SER A 81 -3.65 -1.48 6.77
CA SER A 81 -2.49 -2.37 6.79
C SER A 81 -2.87 -3.83 6.57
N CYS A 82 -1.99 -4.59 5.90
CA CYS A 82 -2.08 -6.04 5.72
C CYS A 82 -0.94 -6.81 6.39
N THR A 83 0.00 -6.14 7.04
CA THR A 83 1.29 -6.75 7.46
C THR A 83 1.43 -6.92 8.96
N GLY A 84 0.38 -6.64 9.74
CA GLY A 84 0.34 -6.90 11.17
C GLY A 84 -0.96 -6.48 11.82
N PHE A 85 -1.14 -6.86 13.09
CA PHE A 85 -2.38 -6.62 13.84
C PHE A 85 -2.08 -6.31 15.31
N TYR A 86 -2.81 -5.36 15.88
CA TYR A 86 -2.89 -5.14 17.31
C TYR A 86 -4.12 -4.29 17.67
N ALA A 87 -4.54 -4.38 18.92
CA ALA A 87 -5.63 -3.57 19.46
C ALA A 87 -5.29 -3.15 20.90
N PRO A 88 -5.48 -1.84 21.28
CA PRO A 88 -5.90 -0.76 20.39
C PRO A 88 -4.93 -0.57 19.23
N GLY A 89 -5.45 -0.22 18.05
CA GLY A 89 -4.71 -0.23 16.80
C GLY A 89 -3.90 1.06 16.52
N PRO A 90 -3.32 1.18 15.33
CA PRO A 90 -2.55 2.35 14.93
C PRO A 90 -3.37 3.64 14.93
N ASP A 91 -4.68 3.54 14.77
CA ASP A 91 -5.64 4.62 14.92
C ASP A 91 -5.57 5.25 16.31
N TYR A 92 -5.54 4.42 17.37
CA TYR A 92 -5.39 4.88 18.74
C TYR A 92 -4.06 5.61 18.99
N ASP A 93 -2.98 5.07 18.43
CA ASP A 93 -1.64 5.68 18.57
C ASP A 93 -1.57 7.05 17.87
N ILE A 94 -2.17 7.18 16.67
CA ILE A 94 -2.26 8.45 15.93
C ILE A 94 -3.08 9.48 16.74
N ILE A 95 -4.28 9.09 17.22
CA ILE A 95 -5.16 9.98 17.98
C ILE A 95 -4.43 10.57 19.20
N ASN A 96 -3.76 9.72 19.97
CA ASN A 96 -3.03 10.18 21.16
C ASN A 96 -1.82 11.05 20.81
N SER A 97 -1.08 10.68 19.78
CA SER A 97 0.13 11.39 19.38
C SER A 97 -0.16 12.80 18.81
N LEU A 98 -1.21 12.92 18.00
CA LEU A 98 -1.62 14.18 17.38
C LEU A 98 -2.56 15.01 18.27
N GLY A 99 -3.04 14.45 19.37
CA GLY A 99 -4.03 15.11 20.21
C GLY A 99 -5.37 15.33 19.51
N LEU A 100 -5.78 14.37 18.67
CA LEU A 100 -7.06 14.44 17.97
C LEU A 100 -8.23 14.34 18.97
N GLY A 101 -9.40 14.86 18.60
CA GLY A 101 -10.57 14.89 19.45
C GLY A 101 -11.03 13.50 19.91
N SER A 102 -11.57 13.38 21.12
CA SER A 102 -12.03 12.10 21.67
C SER A 102 -13.29 11.54 20.97
N SER A 103 -13.96 12.35 20.17
CA SER A 103 -15.15 11.97 19.39
C SER A 103 -14.83 11.57 17.96
N ILE A 104 -13.55 11.47 17.60
CA ILE A 104 -13.14 11.08 16.24
C ILE A 104 -13.65 9.68 15.89
N GLU A 105 -14.23 9.53 14.72
CA GLU A 105 -14.64 8.23 14.20
C GLU A 105 -13.46 7.47 13.60
N ARG A 106 -13.34 6.17 13.90
CA ARG A 106 -12.17 5.34 13.58
C ARG A 106 -12.55 4.12 12.76
N TYR A 107 -11.78 3.88 11.72
CA TYR A 107 -11.92 2.70 10.87
C TYR A 107 -10.54 2.09 10.61
N HIS A 108 -10.50 0.76 10.51
CA HIS A 108 -9.30 0.04 10.09
C HIS A 108 -9.64 -0.93 8.95
N LEU A 109 -9.02 -0.74 7.79
CA LEU A 109 -9.11 -1.65 6.65
C LEU A 109 -7.90 -2.58 6.69
N GLY A 110 -8.08 -3.75 7.29
CA GLY A 110 -7.03 -4.75 7.44
C GLY A 110 -7.19 -5.92 6.48
N PHE A 111 -6.08 -6.48 6.04
CA PHE A 111 -6.01 -7.73 5.28
C PHE A 111 -6.83 -7.76 3.98
N MET A 112 -6.89 -6.64 3.27
CA MET A 112 -7.59 -6.51 1.99
C MET A 112 -6.65 -6.58 0.76
N GLY A 113 -5.35 -6.76 0.96
CA GLY A 113 -4.34 -6.76 -0.10
C GLY A 113 -3.90 -5.36 -0.54
N CYS A 114 -3.07 -5.31 -1.57
CA CYS A 114 -2.38 -4.10 -2.02
C CYS A 114 -3.30 -2.98 -2.53
N TYR A 115 -4.57 -3.25 -2.80
CA TYR A 115 -5.52 -2.24 -3.28
C TYR A 115 -6.24 -1.48 -2.16
N ALA A 116 -6.05 -1.87 -0.89
CA ALA A 116 -6.85 -1.41 0.25
C ALA A 116 -6.89 0.12 0.43
N ALA A 117 -5.85 0.84 -0.01
CA ALA A 117 -5.86 2.30 -0.01
C ALA A 117 -6.95 2.91 -0.92
N ILE A 118 -7.32 2.26 -2.02
CA ILE A 118 -8.38 2.74 -2.92
C ILE A 118 -9.77 2.62 -2.25
N PRO A 119 -10.16 1.45 -1.66
CA PRO A 119 -11.35 1.39 -0.80
C PRO A 119 -11.36 2.38 0.36
N ALA A 120 -10.21 2.66 0.98
CA ALA A 120 -10.11 3.67 2.04
C ALA A 120 -10.45 5.08 1.53
N LEU A 121 -9.91 5.49 0.38
CA LEU A 121 -10.24 6.74 -0.28
C LEU A 121 -11.71 6.79 -0.70
N LYS A 122 -12.26 5.67 -1.20
CA LYS A 122 -13.69 5.56 -1.52
C LYS A 122 -14.57 5.77 -0.28
N LEU A 123 -14.22 5.12 0.84
CA LEU A 123 -14.91 5.29 2.12
C LEU A 123 -14.81 6.75 2.60
N ALA A 124 -13.62 7.33 2.57
CA ALA A 124 -13.41 8.73 2.95
C ALA A 124 -14.28 9.69 2.14
N ARG A 125 -14.36 9.49 0.81
CA ARG A 125 -15.27 10.26 -0.04
C ARG A 125 -16.73 10.09 0.36
N GLN A 126 -17.18 8.87 0.67
CA GLN A 126 -18.55 8.59 1.09
C GLN A 126 -18.90 9.29 2.41
N LEU A 127 -17.97 9.31 3.36
CA LEU A 127 -18.12 10.04 4.62
C LEU A 127 -18.26 11.54 4.36
N CYS A 128 -17.41 12.14 3.53
CA CYS A 128 -17.52 13.55 3.15
C CYS A 128 -18.80 13.88 2.34
N MET A 129 -19.35 12.92 1.61
CA MET A 129 -20.65 13.11 0.92
C MET A 129 -21.83 13.04 1.88
N ALA A 130 -21.72 12.23 2.93
CA ALA A 130 -22.76 12.10 3.96
C ALA A 130 -22.74 13.28 4.93
N ASP A 131 -21.55 13.78 5.25
CA ASP A 131 -21.34 14.95 6.10
C ASP A 131 -20.35 15.93 5.43
N LYS A 132 -20.86 17.10 5.05
CA LYS A 132 -20.07 18.17 4.40
C LYS A 132 -18.96 18.75 5.28
N ASP A 133 -19.06 18.58 6.59
CA ASP A 133 -18.06 19.05 7.56
C ASP A 133 -17.02 17.94 7.88
N ALA A 134 -17.20 16.73 7.35
CA ALA A 134 -16.24 15.66 7.52
C ALA A 134 -14.88 15.99 6.87
N THR A 135 -13.84 15.78 7.65
CA THR A 135 -12.44 15.79 7.19
C THR A 135 -11.82 14.47 7.63
N VAL A 136 -11.45 13.66 6.66
CA VAL A 136 -11.04 12.28 6.85
C VAL A 136 -9.53 12.14 6.60
N MET A 137 -8.79 11.75 7.63
CA MET A 137 -7.40 11.36 7.51
C MET A 137 -7.32 9.88 7.13
N VAL A 138 -6.64 9.56 6.05
CA VAL A 138 -6.32 8.18 5.62
C VAL A 138 -4.83 7.96 5.78
N VAL A 139 -4.43 6.92 6.53
CA VAL A 139 -3.04 6.54 6.74
C VAL A 139 -2.85 5.05 6.43
N SER A 140 -2.01 4.75 5.45
CA SER A 140 -1.67 3.39 5.03
C SER A 140 -0.18 3.12 5.33
N VAL A 141 0.10 2.01 6.02
CA VAL A 141 1.47 1.58 6.35
C VAL A 141 1.59 0.08 6.16
N GLU A 142 2.63 -0.32 5.43
CA GLU A 142 2.95 -1.74 5.24
C GLU A 142 4.42 -2.01 5.61
N LEU A 143 4.63 -3.07 6.40
CA LEU A 143 5.94 -3.56 6.80
C LEU A 143 6.18 -4.95 6.22
N CYS A 144 6.21 -5.02 4.89
CA CYS A 144 6.29 -6.28 4.16
C CYS A 144 7.59 -7.04 4.44
N THR A 145 8.69 -6.33 4.73
CA THR A 145 9.99 -6.97 5.02
C THR A 145 9.95 -7.85 6.27
N LEU A 146 9.02 -7.61 7.19
CA LEU A 146 8.82 -8.45 8.37
C LEU A 146 8.36 -9.87 8.04
N HIS A 147 7.82 -10.09 6.83
CA HIS A 147 7.36 -11.40 6.37
C HIS A 147 8.35 -12.07 5.40
N PHE A 148 9.58 -11.56 5.30
CA PHE A 148 10.65 -12.18 4.55
C PHE A 148 10.82 -13.66 4.89
N GLN A 149 10.93 -14.51 3.87
CA GLN A 149 11.15 -15.94 3.95
C GLN A 149 12.47 -16.30 3.27
N ALA A 150 13.38 -16.92 4.02
CA ALA A 150 14.68 -17.36 3.50
C ALA A 150 14.63 -18.78 2.89
N ARG A 151 13.57 -19.10 2.14
CA ARG A 151 13.38 -20.41 1.52
C ARG A 151 13.77 -20.35 0.04
N PRO A 152 14.30 -21.45 -0.54
CA PRO A 152 14.62 -21.51 -1.96
C PRO A 152 13.37 -21.79 -2.82
N VAL A 153 12.30 -21.02 -2.58
CA VAL A 153 11.02 -21.08 -3.29
C VAL A 153 10.90 -19.85 -4.17
N MET A 154 10.40 -20.00 -5.39
CA MET A 154 10.34 -18.92 -6.38
C MET A 154 9.52 -17.74 -5.88
N ASP A 155 8.34 -18.00 -5.31
CA ASP A 155 7.45 -16.96 -4.79
C ASP A 155 8.10 -16.13 -3.69
N ASP A 156 8.84 -16.78 -2.77
CA ASP A 156 9.58 -16.11 -1.70
C ASP A 156 10.70 -15.22 -2.28
N MET A 157 11.42 -15.71 -3.29
CA MET A 157 12.49 -14.95 -3.94
C MET A 157 11.96 -13.75 -4.73
N ILE A 158 10.83 -13.92 -5.42
CA ILE A 158 10.15 -12.83 -6.14
C ILE A 158 9.63 -11.81 -5.13
N SER A 159 8.89 -12.24 -4.11
CA SER A 159 8.36 -11.37 -3.06
C SER A 159 9.46 -10.56 -2.38
N ALA A 160 10.57 -11.21 -1.98
CA ALA A 160 11.72 -10.54 -1.39
C ALA A 160 12.38 -9.54 -2.35
N SER A 161 12.25 -9.72 -3.66
CA SER A 161 12.80 -8.81 -4.66
C SER A 161 11.94 -7.57 -4.93
N VAL A 162 10.65 -7.60 -4.55
CA VAL A 162 9.66 -6.55 -4.85
C VAL A 162 9.25 -5.79 -3.60
N PHE A 163 8.91 -6.49 -2.53
CA PHE A 163 8.30 -5.87 -1.34
C PHE A 163 9.30 -5.11 -0.47
N SER A 164 8.80 -4.05 0.16
CA SER A 164 9.54 -3.10 0.98
C SER A 164 8.60 -2.53 2.05
N ASP A 165 9.12 -1.82 3.01
CA ASP A 165 8.32 -1.13 4.03
C ASP A 165 8.08 0.31 3.63
N GLY A 166 6.91 0.83 3.97
CA GLY A 166 6.57 2.21 3.68
C GLY A 166 5.21 2.63 4.20
N GLY A 167 4.96 3.93 4.13
CA GLY A 167 3.69 4.51 4.49
C GLY A 167 3.34 5.71 3.63
N ALA A 168 2.04 5.95 3.47
CA ALA A 168 1.50 7.11 2.79
C ALA A 168 0.18 7.55 3.45
N GLY A 169 -0.15 8.83 3.30
CA GLY A 169 -1.40 9.36 3.83
C GLY A 169 -2.04 10.38 2.89
N ALA A 170 -3.34 10.60 3.11
CA ALA A 170 -4.11 11.61 2.43
C ALA A 170 -5.16 12.21 3.37
N ILE A 171 -5.47 13.50 3.21
CA ILE A 171 -6.65 14.12 3.79
C ILE A 171 -7.71 14.24 2.70
N VAL A 172 -8.93 13.78 2.99
CA VAL A 172 -10.09 13.89 2.12
C VAL A 172 -11.13 14.77 2.81
N SER A 173 -11.59 15.81 2.11
CA SER A 173 -12.55 16.75 2.65
C SER A 173 -13.42 17.34 1.54
N SER A 174 -14.64 17.78 1.87
CA SER A 174 -15.47 18.59 0.99
C SER A 174 -14.96 20.03 0.87
N LYS A 175 -14.10 20.48 1.78
CA LYS A 175 -13.46 21.80 1.77
C LYS A 175 -12.20 21.72 0.90
N LYS A 176 -12.07 22.65 -0.05
CA LYS A 176 -10.82 22.76 -0.83
C LYS A 176 -9.71 23.30 0.06
N PRO A 177 -8.47 22.80 -0.06
CA PRO A 177 -7.34 23.40 0.62
C PRO A 177 -7.11 24.82 0.12
N ALA A 178 -6.64 25.70 1.00
CA ALA A 178 -6.33 27.08 0.64
C ALA A 178 -5.08 27.14 -0.26
N ASN A 179 -4.15 26.23 -0.05
CA ASN A 179 -2.87 26.16 -0.78
C ASN A 179 -2.56 24.72 -1.19
N GLY A 180 -1.67 24.59 -2.16
CA GLY A 180 -1.16 23.29 -2.61
C GLY A 180 -2.02 22.57 -3.64
N PRO A 181 -1.49 21.50 -4.22
CA PRO A 181 -2.21 20.69 -5.19
C PRO A 181 -3.24 19.79 -4.49
N TYR A 182 -4.37 19.57 -5.15
CA TYR A 182 -5.38 18.59 -4.73
C TYR A 182 -5.94 17.85 -5.95
N TYR A 183 -6.53 16.70 -5.67
CA TYR A 183 -7.27 15.91 -6.64
C TYR A 183 -8.74 15.81 -6.22
N SER A 184 -9.64 15.97 -7.16
CA SER A 184 -11.05 15.67 -6.95
C SER A 184 -11.25 14.15 -7.03
N LEU A 185 -12.01 13.59 -6.08
CA LEU A 185 -12.36 12.17 -6.09
C LEU A 185 -13.75 12.02 -6.73
N ASP A 186 -13.82 12.10 -8.04
CA ASP A 186 -15.08 12.18 -8.78
C ASP A 186 -15.82 10.85 -8.85
N GLY A 187 -15.09 9.73 -8.91
CA GLY A 187 -15.69 8.41 -8.99
C GLY A 187 -14.78 7.28 -8.57
N PHE A 188 -15.40 6.13 -8.25
CA PHE A 188 -14.74 4.88 -7.94
C PHE A 188 -15.50 3.73 -8.56
N GLU A 189 -14.76 2.78 -9.14
CA GLU A 189 -15.30 1.53 -9.61
C GLU A 189 -14.57 0.37 -8.95
N SER A 190 -15.22 -0.78 -8.92
CA SER A 190 -14.65 -2.01 -8.36
C SER A 190 -15.10 -3.19 -9.21
N ALA A 191 -14.19 -4.09 -9.51
CA ALA A 191 -14.49 -5.34 -10.17
C ALA A 191 -13.79 -6.49 -9.45
N ILE A 192 -14.37 -7.67 -9.51
CA ILE A 192 -13.80 -8.91 -8.99
C ILE A 192 -13.72 -9.90 -10.16
N THR A 193 -12.55 -10.50 -10.32
CA THR A 193 -12.37 -11.63 -11.24
C THR A 193 -12.12 -12.91 -10.45
N GLU A 194 -12.62 -14.03 -10.97
CA GLU A 194 -12.29 -15.35 -10.43
C GLU A 194 -10.91 -15.84 -10.88
N LYS A 195 -10.37 -15.25 -11.95
CA LYS A 195 -9.05 -15.58 -12.45
C LYS A 195 -7.97 -15.06 -11.50
N GLY A 196 -6.97 -15.88 -11.25
CA GLY A 196 -5.81 -15.48 -10.46
C GLY A 196 -5.99 -15.56 -8.95
N LYS A 197 -7.10 -16.12 -8.43
CA LYS A 197 -7.30 -16.30 -7.00
C LYS A 197 -6.17 -17.07 -6.31
N GLU A 198 -5.64 -18.10 -6.98
CA GLU A 198 -4.55 -18.93 -6.48
C GLU A 198 -3.17 -18.38 -6.88
N ASP A 199 -3.12 -17.38 -7.76
CA ASP A 199 -1.88 -16.80 -8.28
C ASP A 199 -1.37 -15.62 -7.44
N MET A 200 -2.25 -14.98 -6.66
CA MET A 200 -1.90 -13.88 -5.76
C MET A 200 -2.69 -14.02 -4.46
N ALA A 201 -2.05 -14.55 -3.43
CA ALA A 201 -2.68 -14.81 -2.15
C ALA A 201 -1.77 -14.44 -0.97
N TRP A 202 -2.37 -14.05 0.13
CA TRP A 202 -1.70 -13.65 1.36
C TRP A 202 -2.37 -14.35 2.54
N SER A 203 -1.64 -15.19 3.27
CA SER A 203 -2.18 -15.97 4.37
C SER A 203 -1.27 -15.96 5.59
N ILE A 204 -1.86 -16.08 6.77
CA ILE A 204 -1.11 -16.13 8.03
C ILE A 204 -0.54 -17.53 8.21
N GLY A 205 0.78 -17.62 8.39
CA GLY A 205 1.50 -18.84 8.69
C GLY A 205 2.20 -18.80 10.05
N ASP A 206 2.83 -19.88 10.46
CA ASP A 206 3.55 -19.96 11.74
C ASP A 206 4.86 -19.15 11.75
N GLN A 207 5.47 -18.96 10.60
CA GLN A 207 6.74 -18.26 10.41
C GLN A 207 6.57 -16.95 9.63
N GLY A 208 5.55 -16.17 9.95
CA GLY A 208 5.15 -14.99 9.22
C GLY A 208 4.01 -15.25 8.25
N PHE A 209 3.69 -14.25 7.43
CA PHE A 209 2.65 -14.41 6.43
C PHE A 209 3.25 -15.00 5.16
N ASN A 210 2.50 -15.90 4.54
CA ASN A 210 2.89 -16.57 3.32
C ASN A 210 2.32 -15.82 2.11
N MET A 211 3.20 -15.45 1.19
CA MET A 211 2.83 -14.87 -0.10
C MET A 211 2.83 -15.96 -1.17
N THR A 212 1.75 -16.07 -1.92
CA THR A 212 1.73 -16.69 -3.23
C THR A 212 1.78 -15.57 -4.27
N LEU A 213 2.78 -15.58 -5.12
CA LEU A 213 2.96 -14.56 -6.16
C LEU A 213 3.45 -15.23 -7.45
N SER A 214 2.50 -15.69 -8.22
CA SER A 214 2.76 -16.36 -9.49
C SER A 214 3.30 -15.38 -10.55
N THR A 215 4.17 -15.88 -11.40
CA THR A 215 4.68 -15.15 -12.57
C THR A 215 3.59 -14.86 -13.62
N TYR A 216 2.42 -15.49 -13.52
CA TYR A 216 1.27 -15.27 -14.41
C TYR A 216 0.40 -14.06 -14.08
N VAL A 217 0.57 -13.47 -12.88
CA VAL A 217 -0.24 -12.30 -12.45
C VAL A 217 -0.27 -11.18 -13.49
N PRO A 218 0.86 -10.74 -14.10
CA PRO A 218 0.81 -9.69 -15.12
C PRO A 218 -0.02 -10.06 -16.36
N ASP A 219 -0.02 -11.33 -16.77
CA ASP A 219 -0.78 -11.81 -17.94
C ASP A 219 -2.28 -11.88 -17.62
N ILE A 220 -2.65 -12.34 -16.42
CA ILE A 220 -4.03 -12.35 -15.94
C ILE A 220 -4.58 -10.93 -15.93
N LEU A 221 -3.86 -9.99 -15.31
CA LEU A 221 -4.26 -8.58 -15.27
C LEU A 221 -4.43 -8.00 -16.67
N SER A 222 -3.51 -8.26 -17.59
CA SER A 222 -3.58 -7.73 -18.93
C SER A 222 -4.79 -8.29 -19.71
N SER A 223 -5.17 -9.55 -19.49
CA SER A 223 -6.32 -10.17 -20.16
C SER A 223 -7.67 -9.59 -19.70
N GLU A 224 -7.74 -9.06 -18.48
CA GLU A 224 -8.96 -8.50 -17.88
C GLU A 224 -9.02 -6.97 -17.94
N LEU A 225 -7.91 -6.30 -18.33
CA LEU A 225 -7.78 -4.85 -18.18
C LEU A 225 -8.85 -4.06 -18.94
N HIS A 226 -9.12 -4.42 -20.21
CA HIS A 226 -10.17 -3.78 -21.00
C HIS A 226 -11.55 -4.03 -20.42
N SER A 227 -11.86 -5.26 -19.99
CA SER A 227 -13.15 -5.57 -19.35
C SER A 227 -13.41 -4.76 -18.07
N PHE A 228 -12.36 -4.30 -17.39
CA PHE A 228 -12.47 -3.44 -16.21
C PHE A 228 -12.57 -1.95 -16.60
N LEU A 229 -11.83 -1.50 -17.61
CA LEU A 229 -11.75 -0.09 -17.96
C LEU A 229 -12.88 0.38 -18.88
N ASP A 230 -13.30 -0.44 -19.84
CA ASP A 230 -14.32 -0.05 -20.82
C ASP A 230 -15.64 0.39 -20.15
N PRO A 231 -16.18 -0.32 -19.13
CA PRO A 231 -17.36 0.14 -18.40
C PRO A 231 -17.15 1.47 -17.65
N ILE A 232 -15.92 1.74 -17.19
CA ILE A 232 -15.57 3.01 -16.53
C ILE A 232 -15.61 4.14 -17.56
N PHE A 233 -14.99 3.94 -18.71
CA PHE A 233 -14.98 4.93 -19.78
C PHE A 233 -16.40 5.27 -20.26
N GLU A 234 -17.22 4.24 -20.44
CA GLU A 234 -18.62 4.42 -20.82
C GLU A 234 -19.40 5.18 -19.74
N LYS A 235 -19.30 4.76 -18.47
CA LYS A 235 -20.03 5.35 -17.34
C LYS A 235 -19.74 6.83 -17.14
N TYR A 236 -18.47 7.22 -17.27
CA TYR A 236 -18.03 8.60 -17.06
C TYR A 236 -17.96 9.40 -18.36
N ASN A 237 -18.34 8.79 -19.50
CA ASN A 237 -18.31 9.40 -20.83
C ASN A 237 -16.94 10.02 -21.14
N ILE A 238 -15.88 9.25 -20.88
CA ILE A 238 -14.49 9.62 -21.14
C ILE A 238 -13.85 8.55 -22.02
N THR A 239 -12.74 8.91 -22.65
CA THR A 239 -11.89 8.00 -23.40
C THR A 239 -10.53 7.87 -22.75
N GLN A 240 -9.74 6.91 -23.18
CA GLN A 240 -8.36 6.77 -22.70
C GLN A 240 -7.52 8.03 -22.97
N ASP A 241 -7.77 8.73 -24.07
CA ASP A 241 -7.04 9.95 -24.44
C ASP A 241 -7.35 11.16 -23.53
N ASP A 242 -8.48 11.14 -22.83
CA ASP A 242 -8.85 12.15 -21.86
C ASP A 242 -8.07 12.02 -20.54
N ILE A 243 -7.36 10.90 -20.34
CA ILE A 243 -6.60 10.64 -19.10
C ILE A 243 -5.19 11.20 -19.24
N SER A 244 -4.92 12.25 -18.50
CA SER A 244 -3.60 12.91 -18.49
C SER A 244 -2.60 12.29 -17.51
N LEU A 245 -3.06 11.58 -16.47
CA LEU A 245 -2.22 10.97 -15.44
C LEU A 245 -2.72 9.56 -15.09
N TRP A 246 -1.83 8.58 -15.18
CA TRP A 246 -2.08 7.20 -14.78
C TRP A 246 -1.33 6.87 -13.49
N GLY A 247 -2.07 6.55 -12.44
CA GLY A 247 -1.53 6.04 -11.17
C GLY A 247 -1.84 4.55 -11.05
N ILE A 248 -0.94 3.70 -11.51
CA ILE A 248 -1.08 2.24 -11.43
C ILE A 248 -0.30 1.73 -10.22
N HIS A 249 -0.94 0.89 -9.38
CA HIS A 249 -0.26 0.25 -8.27
C HIS A 249 0.95 -0.55 -8.76
N PRO A 250 2.18 -0.23 -8.30
CA PRO A 250 3.40 -0.82 -8.83
C PRO A 250 3.74 -2.16 -8.13
N GLY A 251 2.87 -3.15 -8.26
CA GLY A 251 3.07 -4.50 -7.69
C GLY A 251 4.26 -5.28 -8.29
N GLY A 252 5.04 -4.63 -9.15
CA GLY A 252 6.26 -5.12 -9.80
C GLY A 252 6.40 -4.51 -11.19
N ARG A 253 7.64 -4.49 -11.70
CA ARG A 253 7.94 -3.92 -13.01
C ARG A 253 7.11 -4.56 -14.13
N ALA A 254 6.98 -5.89 -14.11
CA ALA A 254 6.24 -6.63 -15.14
C ALA A 254 4.76 -6.22 -15.24
N ILE A 255 4.13 -5.84 -14.11
CA ILE A 255 2.75 -5.33 -14.10
C ILE A 255 2.68 -4.00 -14.85
N LEU A 256 3.57 -3.07 -14.54
CA LEU A 256 3.59 -1.76 -15.21
C LEU A 256 3.88 -1.90 -16.72
N ASP A 257 4.86 -2.75 -17.09
CA ASP A 257 5.19 -3.00 -18.49
C ASP A 257 3.99 -3.61 -19.26
N LYS A 258 3.23 -4.49 -18.59
CA LYS A 258 2.05 -5.13 -19.16
C LYS A 258 0.89 -4.15 -19.36
N VAL A 259 0.59 -3.33 -18.34
CA VAL A 259 -0.44 -2.29 -18.45
C VAL A 259 -0.09 -1.29 -19.56
N GLU A 260 1.17 -0.82 -19.60
CA GLU A 260 1.64 0.12 -20.61
C GLU A 260 1.50 -0.44 -22.03
N SER A 261 1.88 -1.71 -22.23
CA SER A 261 1.75 -2.36 -23.56
C SER A 261 0.30 -2.67 -23.93
N THR A 262 -0.53 -3.15 -22.98
CA THR A 262 -1.93 -3.51 -23.26
C THR A 262 -2.75 -2.29 -23.63
N LEU A 263 -2.56 -1.18 -22.92
CA LEU A 263 -3.26 0.08 -23.19
C LEU A 263 -2.56 0.96 -24.23
N SER A 264 -1.43 0.52 -24.77
CA SER A 264 -0.62 1.32 -25.71
C SER A 264 -0.34 2.74 -25.17
N LEU A 265 -0.01 2.85 -23.88
CA LEU A 265 0.20 4.13 -23.24
C LEU A 265 1.44 4.83 -23.82
N LYS A 266 1.37 6.17 -23.89
CA LYS A 266 2.51 7.00 -24.32
C LYS A 266 3.70 6.81 -23.37
N ASN A 267 4.91 7.02 -23.88
CA ASN A 267 6.12 7.05 -23.05
C ASN A 267 5.91 8.00 -21.86
N ASP A 268 6.38 7.58 -20.69
CA ASP A 268 6.28 8.32 -19.43
C ASP A 268 4.87 8.40 -18.78
N ALA A 269 3.82 7.83 -19.36
CA ALA A 269 2.48 7.83 -18.76
C ALA A 269 2.49 7.23 -17.34
N LEU A 270 3.31 6.19 -17.09
CA LEU A 270 3.46 5.55 -15.79
C LEU A 270 4.67 6.04 -14.99
N ARG A 271 5.22 7.23 -15.29
CA ARG A 271 6.42 7.76 -14.61
C ARG A 271 6.27 7.81 -13.09
N ALA A 272 5.12 8.26 -12.58
CA ALA A 272 4.86 8.33 -11.15
C ALA A 272 4.89 6.93 -10.50
N SER A 273 4.19 5.96 -11.09
CA SER A 273 4.17 4.57 -10.61
C SER A 273 5.56 3.93 -10.65
N ARG A 274 6.33 4.16 -11.72
CA ARG A 274 7.70 3.65 -11.86
C ARG A 274 8.67 4.31 -10.87
N SER A 275 8.46 5.57 -10.55
CA SER A 275 9.25 6.30 -9.54
C SER A 275 9.02 5.74 -8.14
N VAL A 276 7.76 5.40 -7.80
CA VAL A 276 7.42 4.79 -6.51
C VAL A 276 7.99 3.37 -6.40
N LEU A 277 8.02 2.61 -7.52
CA LEU A 277 8.61 1.27 -7.56
C LEU A 277 10.14 1.29 -7.38
N SER A 278 10.83 2.28 -7.93
CA SER A 278 12.29 2.35 -8.04
C SER A 278 13.00 2.65 -6.72
#